data_b724cedff8f62570a6145a39ad778201
#
_entry.id   b724cedff8f62570a6145a39ad778201
#
_cell.length_a   1.000
_cell.length_b   1.000
_cell.length_c   1.000
_cell.angle_alpha   90.00
_cell.angle_beta   90.00
_cell.angle_gamma   90.00
#
_symmetry.space_group_name_H-M   'P 1'
#
loop_
_entity.id
_entity.type
_entity.pdbx_description
1 polymer ?
#
loop_
_entity_poly.entity_id
_entity_poly.type
_entity_poly.pdbx_seq_one_letter_code
_entity_poly.pdbx_strand_id
1 'polypeptide(L)'
;MLYLNHQPHPHSPKTQRALRAADGYLYLGMAEEALEEITGTAETESDQPEVLLARNRVLLHLGRWKEVEALAAHAIKCHPERDEFTVQRAFALHKMKKGDLALSVIDAAPEWIRRTGILHYNLACYEAQLGDIKTARHCISVAIQMNEAMRKNAKSDPDLRGLYN
;
A
#
# COMPACT_ATOMS: atom_id res chain seq x y z
N MET A 1 7.29 -31.93 -1.67
CA MET A 1 7.14 -30.51 -1.32
C MET A 1 7.34 -29.70 -2.58
N LEU A 2 6.26 -29.39 -3.29
CA LEU A 2 6.29 -28.66 -4.56
C LEU A 2 6.23 -27.18 -4.25
N TYR A 3 7.34 -26.48 -4.35
CA TYR A 3 7.37 -25.04 -4.51
C TYR A 3 6.74 -24.75 -5.87
N LEU A 4 5.45 -24.39 -5.88
CA LEU A 4 4.83 -23.78 -7.04
C LEU A 4 5.54 -22.44 -7.27
N ASN A 5 6.45 -22.44 -8.24
CA ASN A 5 7.02 -21.23 -8.83
C ASN A 5 5.82 -20.40 -9.34
N HIS A 6 5.37 -19.44 -8.52
CA HIS A 6 4.51 -18.38 -8.98
C HIS A 6 5.36 -17.44 -9.83
N GLN A 7 5.62 -17.87 -11.06
CA GLN A 7 6.04 -16.92 -12.09
C GLN A 7 4.83 -16.00 -12.29
N PRO A 8 4.98 -14.69 -12.14
CA PRO A 8 3.90 -13.78 -12.47
C PRO A 8 3.52 -14.05 -13.93
N HIS A 9 2.27 -14.42 -14.18
CA HIS A 9 1.78 -14.56 -15.55
C HIS A 9 1.98 -13.23 -16.25
N PRO A 10 2.62 -13.21 -17.42
CA PRO A 10 2.86 -11.95 -18.11
C PRO A 10 1.50 -11.33 -18.42
N HIS A 11 1.30 -10.10 -17.94
CA HIS A 11 0.10 -9.33 -18.26
C HIS A 11 -0.09 -9.22 -19.78
N SER A 12 -1.33 -9.18 -20.22
CA SER A 12 -1.64 -8.87 -21.61
C SER A 12 -1.01 -7.52 -22.01
N PRO A 13 -0.70 -7.31 -23.29
CA PRO A 13 -0.18 -6.02 -23.76
C PRO A 13 -1.07 -4.84 -23.39
N LYS A 14 -2.40 -5.07 -23.33
CA LYS A 14 -3.37 -4.06 -22.91
C LYS A 14 -3.17 -3.66 -21.45
N THR A 15 -3.08 -4.63 -20.55
CA THR A 15 -2.88 -4.38 -19.11
C THR A 15 -1.52 -3.76 -18.84
N GLN A 16 -0.44 -4.21 -19.50
CA GLN A 16 0.89 -3.59 -19.39
C GLN A 16 0.88 -2.12 -19.81
N ARG A 17 0.13 -1.77 -20.86
CA ARG A 17 -0.02 -0.39 -21.30
C ARG A 17 -0.77 0.42 -20.26
N ALA A 18 -1.89 -0.09 -19.75
CA ALA A 18 -2.71 0.59 -18.74
C ALA A 18 -1.91 0.85 -17.46
N LEU A 19 -1.13 -0.11 -16.96
CA LEU A 19 -0.27 0.05 -15.79
C LEU A 19 0.76 1.18 -16.00
N ARG A 20 1.43 1.21 -17.15
CA ARG A 20 2.42 2.25 -17.49
C ARG A 20 1.78 3.62 -17.68
N ALA A 21 0.61 3.68 -18.31
CA ALA A 21 -0.12 4.93 -18.50
C ALA A 21 -0.59 5.51 -17.18
N ALA A 22 -1.14 4.66 -16.29
CA ALA A 22 -1.55 5.08 -14.94
C ALA A 22 -0.38 5.65 -14.12
N ASP A 23 0.81 5.02 -14.18
CA ASP A 23 2.02 5.56 -13.54
C ASP A 23 2.42 6.93 -14.11
N GLY A 24 2.36 7.08 -15.43
CA GLY A 24 2.65 8.35 -16.09
C GLY A 24 1.67 9.45 -15.70
N TYR A 25 0.38 9.17 -15.68
CA TYR A 25 -0.64 10.11 -15.24
C TYR A 25 -0.50 10.51 -13.78
N LEU A 26 -0.20 9.56 -12.88
CA LEU A 26 0.08 9.88 -11.48
C LEU A 26 1.29 10.79 -11.33
N TYR A 27 2.36 10.56 -12.09
CA TYR A 27 3.54 11.43 -12.10
C TYR A 27 3.21 12.86 -12.52
N LEU A 28 2.23 13.03 -13.43
CA LEU A 28 1.74 14.34 -13.89
C LEU A 28 0.68 14.96 -12.97
N GLY A 29 0.29 14.29 -11.88
CA GLY A 29 -0.78 14.73 -11.00
C GLY A 29 -2.20 14.54 -11.57
N MET A 30 -2.35 13.71 -12.60
CA MET A 30 -3.60 13.44 -13.33
C MET A 30 -4.20 12.11 -12.82
N ALA A 31 -4.67 12.11 -11.58
CA ALA A 31 -5.07 10.87 -10.92
C ALA A 31 -6.41 10.30 -11.42
N GLU A 32 -7.33 11.14 -11.90
CA GLU A 32 -8.59 10.66 -12.50
C GLU A 32 -8.33 9.94 -13.83
N GLU A 33 -7.47 10.50 -14.69
CA GLU A 33 -7.05 9.87 -15.94
C GLU A 33 -6.30 8.55 -15.68
N ALA A 34 -5.48 8.51 -14.64
CA ALA A 34 -4.84 7.28 -14.19
C ALA A 34 -5.88 6.22 -13.79
N LEU A 35 -6.98 6.62 -13.15
CA LEU A 35 -8.06 5.70 -12.76
C LEU A 35 -8.80 5.16 -13.98
N GLU A 36 -9.09 6.00 -14.96
CA GLU A 36 -9.73 5.59 -16.22
C GLU A 36 -8.88 4.53 -16.94
N GLU A 37 -7.58 4.77 -17.08
CA GLU A 37 -6.66 3.82 -17.71
C GLU A 37 -6.62 2.46 -16.98
N ILE A 38 -6.47 2.45 -15.66
CA ILE A 38 -6.38 1.20 -14.91
C ILE A 38 -7.71 0.44 -14.86
N THR A 39 -8.84 1.15 -14.95
CA THR A 39 -10.17 0.55 -15.04
C THR A 39 -10.40 -0.12 -16.40
N GLY A 40 -9.71 0.33 -17.44
CA GLY A 40 -9.73 -0.24 -18.78
C GLY A 40 -8.93 -1.55 -18.95
N THR A 41 -8.32 -2.11 -17.90
CA THR A 41 -7.63 -3.41 -17.94
C THR A 41 -8.58 -4.55 -18.31
N ALA A 42 -8.03 -5.68 -18.76
CA ALA A 42 -8.84 -6.85 -19.06
C ALA A 42 -9.53 -7.34 -17.79
N GLU A 43 -10.82 -7.66 -17.87
CA GLU A 43 -11.61 -8.13 -16.73
C GLU A 43 -10.98 -9.40 -16.10
N THR A 44 -10.43 -10.28 -16.92
CA THR A 44 -9.73 -11.51 -16.48
C THR A 44 -8.43 -11.23 -15.71
N GLU A 45 -7.92 -10.02 -15.73
CA GLU A 45 -6.68 -9.59 -15.07
C GLU A 45 -6.94 -8.57 -13.95
N SER A 46 -8.21 -8.22 -13.70
CA SER A 46 -8.61 -7.22 -12.71
C SER A 46 -8.17 -7.56 -11.29
N ASP A 47 -8.08 -8.84 -10.96
CA ASP A 47 -7.68 -9.34 -9.64
C ASP A 47 -6.18 -9.69 -9.54
N GLN A 48 -5.39 -9.42 -10.58
CA GLN A 48 -3.94 -9.59 -10.48
C GLN A 48 -3.34 -8.57 -9.51
N PRO A 49 -2.36 -8.97 -8.67
CA PRO A 49 -1.89 -8.12 -7.58
C PRO A 49 -1.32 -6.78 -8.07
N GLU A 50 -0.65 -6.74 -9.21
CA GLU A 50 -0.10 -5.51 -9.78
C GLU A 50 -1.20 -4.55 -10.22
N VAL A 51 -2.31 -5.06 -10.77
CA VAL A 51 -3.48 -4.25 -11.16
C VAL A 51 -4.18 -3.69 -9.92
N LEU A 52 -4.41 -4.52 -8.92
CA LEU A 52 -5.00 -4.11 -7.65
C LEU A 52 -4.14 -3.07 -6.92
N LEU A 53 -2.80 -3.26 -6.90
CA LEU A 53 -1.87 -2.29 -6.31
C LEU A 53 -1.87 -0.95 -7.04
N ALA A 54 -1.83 -0.98 -8.37
CA ALA A 54 -1.87 0.24 -9.18
C ALA A 54 -3.19 1.00 -8.96
N ARG A 55 -4.31 0.29 -8.98
CA ARG A 55 -5.63 0.88 -8.74
C ARG A 55 -5.75 1.48 -7.35
N ASN A 56 -5.28 0.76 -6.33
CA ASN A 56 -5.29 1.24 -4.96
C ASN A 56 -4.41 2.49 -4.78
N ARG A 57 -3.23 2.51 -5.41
CA ARG A 57 -2.35 3.68 -5.41
C ARG A 57 -3.02 4.90 -6.03
N VAL A 58 -3.74 4.75 -7.13
CA VAL A 58 -4.50 5.85 -7.75
C VAL A 58 -5.59 6.34 -6.80
N LEU A 59 -6.35 5.43 -6.19
CA LEU A 59 -7.41 5.77 -5.23
C LEU A 59 -6.86 6.50 -3.98
N LEU A 60 -5.65 6.13 -3.53
CA LEU A 60 -4.93 6.82 -2.45
C LEU A 60 -4.63 8.28 -2.82
N HIS A 61 -4.15 8.54 -4.05
CA HIS A 61 -3.89 9.90 -4.54
C HIS A 61 -5.18 10.73 -4.64
N LEU A 62 -6.29 10.10 -4.99
CA LEU A 62 -7.61 10.75 -5.05
C LEU A 62 -8.26 10.95 -3.68
N GLY A 63 -7.70 10.40 -2.60
CA GLY A 63 -8.30 10.45 -1.27
C GLY A 63 -9.62 9.66 -1.15
N ARG A 64 -9.86 8.70 -2.04
CA ARG A 64 -11.09 7.89 -2.09
C ARG A 64 -11.04 6.75 -1.09
N TRP A 65 -10.90 7.09 0.22
CA TRP A 65 -10.57 6.16 1.31
C TRP A 65 -11.50 4.96 1.44
N LYS A 66 -12.81 5.13 1.20
CA LYS A 66 -13.77 4.02 1.25
C LYS A 66 -13.48 2.98 0.17
N GLU A 67 -13.08 3.43 -1.02
CA GLU A 67 -12.76 2.55 -2.14
C GLU A 67 -11.40 1.87 -1.94
N VAL A 68 -10.42 2.59 -1.40
CA VAL A 68 -9.14 2.00 -0.98
C VAL A 68 -9.37 0.87 0.02
N GLU A 69 -10.19 1.10 1.05
CA GLU A 69 -10.49 0.09 2.07
C GLU A 69 -11.17 -1.14 1.46
N ALA A 70 -12.20 -0.94 0.64
CA ALA A 70 -12.94 -2.02 0.02
C ALA A 70 -12.06 -2.84 -0.94
N LEU A 71 -11.27 -2.16 -1.79
CA LEU A 71 -10.36 -2.82 -2.73
C LEU A 71 -9.25 -3.59 -2.00
N ALA A 72 -8.66 -2.99 -0.98
CA ALA A 72 -7.62 -3.63 -0.18
C ALA A 72 -8.18 -4.83 0.61
N ALA A 73 -9.41 -4.74 1.14
CA ALA A 73 -10.07 -5.86 1.81
C ALA A 73 -10.32 -7.05 0.87
N HIS A 74 -10.68 -6.78 -0.39
CA HIS A 74 -10.78 -7.80 -1.43
C HIS A 74 -9.40 -8.38 -1.76
N ALA A 75 -8.42 -7.52 -2.01
CA ALA A 75 -7.07 -7.92 -2.40
C ALA A 75 -6.38 -8.80 -1.33
N ILE A 76 -6.58 -8.54 -0.04
CA ILE A 76 -6.06 -9.38 1.06
C ILE A 76 -6.61 -10.81 0.97
N LYS A 77 -7.87 -10.99 0.53
CA LYS A 77 -8.46 -12.34 0.37
C LYS A 77 -7.87 -13.07 -0.83
N CYS A 78 -7.58 -12.35 -1.91
CA CYS A 78 -7.03 -12.94 -3.14
C CYS A 78 -5.52 -13.18 -3.02
N HIS A 79 -4.81 -12.30 -2.32
CA HIS A 79 -3.35 -12.25 -2.23
C HIS A 79 -2.89 -12.02 -0.78
N PRO A 80 -3.13 -12.98 0.13
CA PRO A 80 -2.80 -12.82 1.57
C PRO A 80 -1.30 -12.70 1.84
N GLU A 81 -0.46 -13.07 0.87
CA GLU A 81 1.00 -12.93 0.93
C GLU A 81 1.52 -11.52 0.65
N ARG A 82 0.64 -10.61 0.18
CA ARG A 82 1.02 -9.23 -0.17
C ARG A 82 0.68 -8.29 0.99
N ASP A 83 1.69 -7.88 1.73
CA ASP A 83 1.57 -7.01 2.91
C ASP A 83 1.11 -5.59 2.56
N GLU A 84 1.38 -5.13 1.35
CA GLU A 84 1.00 -3.80 0.88
C GLU A 84 -0.52 -3.54 1.02
N PHE A 85 -1.35 -4.55 0.76
CA PHE A 85 -2.80 -4.41 0.89
C PHE A 85 -3.25 -4.24 2.34
N THR A 86 -2.58 -4.92 3.28
CA THR A 86 -2.84 -4.74 4.71
C THR A 86 -2.51 -3.32 5.16
N VAL A 87 -1.37 -2.79 4.72
CA VAL A 87 -0.95 -1.41 4.99
C VAL A 87 -1.95 -0.42 4.44
N GLN A 88 -2.32 -0.56 3.16
CA GLN A 88 -3.25 0.35 2.48
C GLN A 88 -4.63 0.34 3.14
N ARG A 89 -5.13 -0.83 3.56
CA ARG A 89 -6.39 -0.97 4.27
C ARG A 89 -6.37 -0.28 5.63
N ALA A 90 -5.34 -0.56 6.44
CA ALA A 90 -5.19 0.07 7.76
C ALA A 90 -5.08 1.59 7.65
N PHE A 91 -4.32 2.08 6.67
CA PHE A 91 -4.20 3.50 6.38
C PHE A 91 -5.53 4.15 5.98
N ALA A 92 -6.28 3.55 5.06
CA ALA A 92 -7.59 4.07 4.65
C ALA A 92 -8.57 4.13 5.83
N LEU A 93 -8.59 3.10 6.68
CA LEU A 93 -9.41 3.09 7.89
C LEU A 93 -9.00 4.21 8.86
N HIS A 94 -7.70 4.44 9.04
CA HIS A 94 -7.19 5.55 9.86
C HIS A 94 -7.66 6.91 9.30
N LYS A 95 -7.58 7.12 7.98
CA LYS A 95 -8.08 8.34 7.31
C LYS A 95 -9.58 8.54 7.47
N MET A 96 -10.35 7.47 7.55
CA MET A 96 -11.79 7.52 7.86
C MET A 96 -12.09 7.70 9.36
N LYS A 97 -11.09 7.93 10.21
CA LYS A 97 -11.22 8.04 11.68
C LYS A 97 -11.72 6.76 12.34
N LYS A 98 -11.44 5.60 11.75
CA LYS A 98 -11.79 4.27 12.24
C LYS A 98 -10.55 3.56 12.82
N GLY A 99 -9.90 4.20 13.79
CA GLY A 99 -8.63 3.74 14.36
C GLY A 99 -8.68 2.31 14.92
N ASP A 100 -9.76 1.96 15.63
CA ASP A 100 -9.91 0.60 16.20
C ASP A 100 -9.98 -0.48 15.12
N LEU A 101 -10.65 -0.19 13.99
CA LEU A 101 -10.69 -1.09 12.84
C LEU A 101 -9.33 -1.17 12.15
N ALA A 102 -8.59 -0.07 12.06
CA ALA A 102 -7.24 -0.08 11.51
C ALA A 102 -6.32 -0.97 12.35
N LEU A 103 -6.36 -0.86 13.68
CA LEU A 103 -5.61 -1.73 14.59
C LEU A 103 -6.03 -3.19 14.42
N SER A 104 -7.33 -3.49 14.34
CA SER A 104 -7.82 -4.86 14.10
C SER A 104 -7.29 -5.47 12.80
N VAL A 105 -7.14 -4.67 11.75
CA VAL A 105 -6.56 -5.14 10.48
C VAL A 105 -5.07 -5.47 10.65
N ILE A 106 -4.34 -4.66 11.41
CA ILE A 106 -2.92 -4.89 11.69
C ILE A 106 -2.75 -6.15 12.55
N ASP A 107 -3.57 -6.32 13.59
CA ASP A 107 -3.50 -7.46 14.50
C ASP A 107 -3.89 -8.78 13.81
N ALA A 108 -4.81 -8.72 12.85
CA ALA A 108 -5.20 -9.87 12.03
C ALA A 108 -4.18 -10.23 10.94
N ALA A 109 -3.19 -9.38 10.68
CA ALA A 109 -2.16 -9.66 9.69
C ALA A 109 -1.35 -10.92 10.08
N PRO A 110 -0.90 -11.73 9.12
CA PRO A 110 -0.05 -12.87 9.39
C PRO A 110 1.17 -12.49 10.23
N GLU A 111 1.58 -13.38 11.13
CA GLU A 111 2.67 -13.10 12.08
C GLU A 111 3.99 -12.73 11.37
N TRP A 112 4.26 -13.31 10.21
CA TRP A 112 5.43 -13.00 9.42
C TRP A 112 5.43 -11.54 8.90
N ILE A 113 4.25 -10.96 8.60
CA ILE A 113 4.10 -9.53 8.25
C ILE A 113 4.36 -8.67 9.51
N ARG A 114 3.69 -9.01 10.62
CA ARG A 114 3.78 -8.23 11.86
C ARG A 114 5.19 -8.18 12.45
N ARG A 115 5.96 -9.26 12.32
CA ARG A 115 7.33 -9.37 12.82
C ARG A 115 8.37 -8.62 12.00
N THR A 116 8.07 -8.24 10.77
CA THR A 116 9.05 -7.56 9.91
C THR A 116 9.22 -6.08 10.22
N GLY A 117 8.26 -5.47 10.90
CA GLY A 117 8.19 -4.02 11.09
C GLY A 117 7.79 -3.25 9.84
N ILE A 118 7.71 -3.89 8.68
CA ILE A 118 7.39 -3.25 7.39
C ILE A 118 6.05 -2.53 7.44
N LEU A 119 5.05 -3.15 8.06
CA LEU A 119 3.72 -2.57 8.22
C LEU A 119 3.79 -1.21 8.94
N HIS A 120 4.49 -1.15 10.07
CA HIS A 120 4.66 0.08 10.84
C HIS A 120 5.52 1.11 10.11
N TYR A 121 6.54 0.67 9.38
CA TYR A 121 7.39 1.55 8.57
C TYR A 121 6.55 2.26 7.49
N ASN A 122 5.78 1.50 6.73
CA ASN A 122 4.94 2.07 5.67
C ASN A 122 3.84 2.99 6.23
N LEU A 123 3.25 2.63 7.38
CA LEU A 123 2.31 3.53 8.07
C LEU A 123 2.99 4.85 8.48
N ALA A 124 4.23 4.79 8.96
CA ALA A 124 4.99 6.00 9.30
C ALA A 124 5.20 6.92 8.08
N CYS A 125 5.53 6.34 6.91
CA CYS A 125 5.67 7.11 5.66
C CYS A 125 4.36 7.80 5.28
N TYR A 126 3.24 7.08 5.30
CA TYR A 126 1.94 7.65 4.98
C TYR A 126 1.53 8.76 5.95
N GLU A 127 1.69 8.55 7.26
CA GLU A 127 1.35 9.56 8.27
C GLU A 127 2.23 10.80 8.18
N ALA A 128 3.52 10.62 7.88
CA ALA A 128 4.45 11.74 7.69
C ALA A 128 4.08 12.59 6.48
N GLN A 129 3.71 11.96 5.35
CA GLN A 129 3.25 12.67 4.14
C GLN A 129 1.98 13.48 4.40
N LEU A 130 1.15 13.06 5.34
CA LEU A 130 -0.09 13.74 5.69
C LEU A 130 0.08 14.75 6.83
N GLY A 131 1.30 14.91 7.34
CA GLY A 131 1.62 15.86 8.37
C GLY A 131 1.30 15.40 9.81
N ASP A 132 0.84 14.16 10.01
CA ASP A 132 0.70 13.60 11.35
C ASP A 132 2.05 13.08 11.86
N ILE A 133 2.93 14.02 12.17
CA ILE A 133 4.30 13.76 12.63
C ILE A 133 4.32 12.94 13.94
N LYS A 134 3.34 13.15 14.82
CA LYS A 134 3.26 12.41 16.09
C LYS A 134 3.02 10.91 15.86
N THR A 135 2.01 10.57 15.06
CA THR A 135 1.70 9.18 14.72
C THR A 135 2.83 8.55 13.90
N ALA A 136 3.39 9.29 12.94
CA ALA A 136 4.52 8.84 12.15
C ALA A 136 5.75 8.47 13.03
N ARG A 137 6.10 9.31 14.02
CA ARG A 137 7.20 9.02 14.97
C ARG A 137 6.91 7.78 15.81
N HIS A 138 5.68 7.58 16.23
CA HIS A 138 5.32 6.37 16.96
C HIS A 138 5.49 5.13 16.08
N CYS A 139 4.91 5.13 14.88
CA CYS A 139 5.01 4.02 13.94
C CYS A 139 6.45 3.67 13.57
N ILE A 140 7.28 4.66 13.26
CA ILE A 140 8.68 4.39 12.92
C ILE A 140 9.47 3.87 14.12
N SER A 141 9.16 4.31 15.33
CA SER A 141 9.79 3.78 16.55
C SER A 141 9.47 2.29 16.72
N VAL A 142 8.21 1.89 16.52
CA VAL A 142 7.79 0.48 16.58
C VAL A 142 8.50 -0.34 15.51
N ALA A 143 8.54 0.16 14.27
CA ALA A 143 9.23 -0.52 13.17
C ALA A 143 10.72 -0.77 13.48
N ILE A 144 11.41 0.23 14.02
CA ILE A 144 12.82 0.15 14.41
C ILE A 144 13.02 -0.82 15.59
N GLN A 145 12.12 -0.84 16.57
CA GLN A 145 12.17 -1.82 17.67
C GLN A 145 12.05 -3.25 17.16
N MET A 146 11.23 -3.47 16.13
CA MET A 146 11.07 -4.79 15.50
C MET A 146 12.26 -5.16 14.61
N ASN A 147 12.84 -4.19 13.93
CA ASN A 147 13.98 -4.38 13.04
C ASN A 147 14.89 -3.15 13.04
N GLU A 148 15.99 -3.21 13.77
CA GLU A 148 16.95 -2.09 13.92
C GLU A 148 17.54 -1.62 12.58
N ALA A 149 17.63 -2.50 11.57
CA ALA A 149 18.14 -2.11 10.25
C ALA A 149 17.28 -1.03 9.58
N MET A 150 16.01 -0.91 9.96
CA MET A 150 15.10 0.12 9.43
C MET A 150 15.49 1.54 9.86
N ARG A 151 16.24 1.70 10.94
CA ARG A 151 16.74 3.01 11.40
C ARG A 151 17.57 3.73 10.32
N LYS A 152 18.46 2.99 9.65
CA LYS A 152 19.29 3.56 8.58
C LYS A 152 18.42 4.00 7.41
N ASN A 153 17.48 3.14 7.00
CA ASN A 153 16.56 3.44 5.90
C ASN A 153 15.70 4.67 6.22
N ALA A 154 15.12 4.74 7.42
CA ALA A 154 14.26 5.83 7.85
C ALA A 154 14.95 7.21 7.81
N LYS A 155 16.24 7.28 8.14
CA LYS A 155 17.01 8.54 8.08
C LYS A 155 17.24 9.04 6.65
N SER A 156 17.29 8.15 5.68
CA SER A 156 17.51 8.46 4.27
C SER A 156 16.22 8.55 3.45
N ASP A 157 15.10 8.14 4.04
CA ASP A 157 13.81 8.10 3.37
C ASP A 157 13.25 9.51 3.18
N PRO A 158 12.97 9.94 1.93
CA PRO A 158 12.41 11.26 1.67
C PRO A 158 11.09 11.51 2.39
N ASP A 159 10.24 10.46 2.52
CA ASP A 159 8.92 10.56 3.12
C ASP A 159 8.99 10.80 4.63
N LEU A 160 10.07 10.36 5.27
CA LEU A 160 10.28 10.50 6.72
C LEU A 160 11.17 11.68 7.10
N ARG A 161 11.64 12.46 6.13
CA ARG A 161 12.57 13.58 6.36
C ARG A 161 12.07 14.56 7.42
N GLY A 162 10.77 14.85 7.43
CA GLY A 162 10.14 15.77 8.39
C GLY A 162 10.17 15.30 9.85
N LEU A 163 10.48 14.00 10.10
CA LEU A 163 10.58 13.46 11.46
C LEU A 163 11.92 13.79 12.14
N TYR A 164 12.95 14.16 11.38
CA TYR A 164 14.33 14.32 11.83
C TYR A 164 14.82 15.79 11.80
N ASN A 165 13.94 16.71 11.43
CA ASN A 165 14.20 18.16 11.44
C ASN A 165 13.79 18.78 12.77
#